data_b8f6fccae25c3b04b92d345f3304fd3a
#
_entry.id   b8f6fccae25c3b04b92d345f3304fd3a
#
_cell.length_a   1.000
_cell.length_b   1.000
_cell.length_c   1.000
_cell.angle_alpha   90.00
_cell.angle_beta   90.00
_cell.angle_gamma   90.00
#
_symmetry.space_group_name_H-M   'P 1'
#
loop_
_entity.id
_entity.type
_entity.pdbx_description
1 polymer ?
#
loop_
_entity_poly.entity_id
_entity_poly.type
_entity_poly.pdbx_seq_one_letter_code
_entity_poly.pdbx_strand_id
1 'polypeptide(L)'
;MTVQAGISPVFSFCGEECEMEIKSDIEIAQACEMKHIRDIAAVAGVDEDYLEYYGKYKAKIDLKLLSDRAEKPDGKLILVTAINPTPAGEGKTTTTVGLADGMRRLGKNTVVALREPSLGPVFGVKG
;
A
#
# COMPACT_ATOMS: atom_id res chain seq x y z
N MET A 1 10.58 5.13 7.24
CA MET A 1 9.47 4.38 6.61
C MET A 1 8.60 5.37 5.86
N THR A 2 8.34 5.15 4.58
CA THR A 2 7.54 6.07 3.76
C THR A 2 6.13 5.50 3.64
N VAL A 3 5.11 6.26 4.04
CA VAL A 3 3.70 5.88 3.87
C VAL A 3 3.17 6.54 2.61
N GLN A 4 2.58 5.76 1.72
CA GLN A 4 1.98 6.23 0.49
C GLN A 4 0.47 5.94 0.51
N ALA A 5 -0.33 6.91 0.09
CA ALA A 5 -1.79 6.79 0.05
C ALA A 5 -2.21 5.64 -0.89
N GLY A 6 -2.89 4.65 -0.33
CA GLY A 6 -3.30 3.45 -1.05
C GLY A 6 -4.50 3.69 -1.97
N ILE A 7 -4.48 3.01 -3.10
CA ILE A 7 -5.55 2.95 -4.10
C ILE A 7 -6.67 2.06 -3.56
N SER A 8 -7.91 2.54 -3.60
CA SER A 8 -9.09 1.75 -3.26
C SER A 8 -9.78 1.31 -4.56
N PRO A 9 -9.67 0.06 -5.00
CA PRO A 9 -10.48 -0.43 -6.10
C PRO A 9 -11.91 -0.69 -5.62
N VAL A 10 -12.87 -0.03 -6.24
CA VAL A 10 -14.29 -0.27 -6.00
C VAL A 10 -14.70 -1.49 -6.83
N PHE A 11 -14.77 -2.66 -6.20
CA PHE A 11 -15.53 -3.79 -6.75
C PHE A 11 -16.94 -3.79 -6.13
N SER A 12 -17.91 -3.37 -6.92
CA SER A 12 -19.32 -3.56 -6.60
C SER A 12 -19.78 -4.89 -7.18
N PHE A 13 -20.22 -5.82 -6.32
CA PHE A 13 -20.91 -7.03 -6.77
C PHE A 13 -22.35 -6.65 -7.06
N CYS A 14 -22.71 -6.46 -8.34
CA CYS A 14 -24.08 -6.33 -8.79
C CYS A 14 -24.42 -7.58 -9.62
N GLY A 15 -25.54 -8.24 -9.27
CA GLY A 15 -26.00 -9.47 -9.91
C GLY A 15 -26.81 -9.23 -11.19
N GLU A 16 -26.24 -8.51 -12.13
CA GLU A 16 -26.69 -8.44 -13.53
C GLU A 16 -25.44 -8.51 -14.40
N GLU A 17 -25.51 -9.13 -15.57
CA GLU A 17 -24.42 -9.25 -16.53
C GLU A 17 -23.87 -7.86 -16.88
N CYS A 18 -22.95 -7.40 -16.05
CA CYS A 18 -22.21 -6.17 -16.30
C CYS A 18 -21.01 -6.59 -17.17
N GLU A 19 -21.00 -6.21 -18.44
CA GLU A 19 -19.75 -6.19 -19.22
C GLU A 19 -18.73 -5.38 -18.41
N MET A 20 -17.83 -6.07 -17.72
CA MET A 20 -16.77 -5.42 -16.99
C MET A 20 -15.79 -4.84 -17.99
N GLU A 21 -15.89 -3.56 -18.26
CA GLU A 21 -14.87 -2.83 -18.99
C GLU A 21 -13.56 -2.90 -18.20
N ILE A 22 -12.61 -3.67 -18.70
CA ILE A 22 -11.28 -3.81 -18.09
C ILE A 22 -10.50 -2.54 -18.37
N LYS A 23 -10.43 -1.65 -17.39
CA LYS A 23 -9.64 -0.42 -17.46
C LYS A 23 -8.15 -0.73 -17.40
N SER A 24 -7.36 0.04 -18.14
CA SER A 24 -5.90 -0.01 -18.04
C SER A 24 -5.42 0.51 -16.67
N ASP A 25 -4.22 0.11 -16.26
CA ASP A 25 -3.60 0.56 -14.99
C ASP A 25 -3.53 2.08 -14.89
N ILE A 26 -3.29 2.76 -16.01
CA ILE A 26 -3.23 4.23 -16.09
C ILE A 26 -4.61 4.84 -15.82
N GLU A 27 -5.67 4.32 -16.42
CA GLU A 27 -7.03 4.80 -16.23
C GLU A 27 -7.49 4.60 -14.77
N ILE A 28 -7.14 3.45 -14.17
CA ILE A 28 -7.41 3.18 -12.75
C ILE A 28 -6.67 4.18 -11.86
N ALA A 29 -5.39 4.41 -12.14
CA ALA A 29 -4.57 5.34 -11.36
C ALA A 29 -5.06 6.79 -11.48
N GLN A 30 -5.45 7.24 -12.67
CA GLN A 30 -5.95 8.59 -12.90
C GLN A 30 -7.36 8.83 -12.33
N ALA A 31 -8.18 7.80 -12.28
CA ALA A 31 -9.52 7.87 -11.68
C ALA A 31 -9.49 7.83 -10.14
N CYS A 32 -8.36 7.51 -9.53
CA CYS A 32 -8.23 7.41 -8.08
C CYS A 32 -8.17 8.79 -7.43
N GLU A 33 -9.10 9.09 -6.53
CA GLU A 33 -9.05 10.27 -5.68
C GLU A 33 -8.13 10.02 -4.49
N MET A 34 -6.96 10.66 -4.51
CA MET A 34 -5.97 10.53 -3.43
C MET A 34 -6.37 11.35 -2.21
N LYS A 35 -6.44 10.71 -1.06
CA LYS A 35 -6.64 11.38 0.24
C LYS A 35 -5.35 12.03 0.73
N HIS A 36 -5.48 13.07 1.55
CA HIS A 36 -4.33 13.70 2.18
C HIS A 36 -3.59 12.69 3.07
N ILE A 37 -2.25 12.73 3.06
CA ILE A 37 -1.44 11.75 3.83
C ILE A 37 -1.71 11.78 5.33
N ARG A 38 -2.09 12.93 5.89
CA ARG A 38 -2.52 13.07 7.27
C ARG A 38 -3.70 12.16 7.59
N ASP A 39 -4.70 12.13 6.70
CA ASP A 39 -5.92 11.33 6.91
C ASP A 39 -5.62 9.84 6.84
N ILE A 40 -4.68 9.45 5.96
CA ILE A 40 -4.17 8.08 5.87
C ILE A 40 -3.39 7.68 7.13
N ALA A 41 -2.54 8.58 7.63
CA ALA A 41 -1.78 8.35 8.87
C ALA A 41 -2.71 8.17 10.08
N ALA A 42 -3.76 9.00 10.19
CA ALA A 42 -4.77 8.88 11.23
C ALA A 42 -5.49 7.51 11.20
N VAL A 43 -5.83 7.01 10.00
CA VAL A 43 -6.40 5.65 9.83
C VAL A 43 -5.42 4.57 10.28
N ALA A 44 -4.12 4.76 10.04
CA ALA A 44 -3.06 3.86 10.53
C ALA A 44 -2.77 4.03 12.03
N GLY A 45 -3.43 4.96 12.70
CA GLY A 45 -3.21 5.26 14.12
C GLY A 45 -1.91 6.00 14.39
N VAL A 46 -1.41 6.77 13.44
CA VAL A 46 -0.21 7.61 13.59
C VAL A 46 -0.66 9.06 13.74
N ASP A 47 -0.29 9.69 14.85
CA ASP A 47 -0.62 11.08 15.13
C ASP A 47 0.20 12.01 14.24
N GLU A 48 -0.34 13.19 13.95
CA GLU A 48 0.26 14.18 13.04
C GLU A 48 1.64 14.65 13.52
N ASP A 49 1.87 14.68 14.82
CA ASP A 49 3.13 15.11 15.44
C ASP A 49 4.34 14.23 15.08
N TYR A 50 4.08 13.02 14.57
CA TYR A 50 5.12 12.11 14.08
C TYR A 50 5.33 12.18 12.57
N LEU A 51 4.65 13.11 11.85
CA LEU A 51 4.71 13.22 10.40
C LEU A 51 5.64 14.34 9.93
N GLU A 52 6.62 13.98 9.13
CA GLU A 52 7.40 14.91 8.33
C GLU A 52 6.85 14.91 6.90
N TYR A 53 6.17 16.00 6.52
CA TYR A 53 5.49 16.09 5.23
C TYR A 53 6.43 16.29 4.05
N TYR A 54 6.17 15.53 2.99
CA TYR A 54 6.75 15.72 1.66
C TYR A 54 5.63 15.97 0.65
N GLY A 55 4.97 17.12 0.79
CA GLY A 55 3.77 17.47 0.03
C GLY A 55 2.50 16.87 0.61
N LYS A 56 1.42 16.83 -0.19
CA LYS A 56 0.08 16.43 0.28
C LYS A 56 -0.11 14.92 0.47
N TYR A 57 0.66 14.11 -0.25
CA TYR A 57 0.38 12.68 -0.42
C TYR A 57 1.50 11.77 0.07
N LYS A 58 2.54 12.34 0.65
CA LYS A 58 3.68 11.60 1.18
C LYS A 58 4.19 12.22 2.47
N ALA A 59 4.56 11.38 3.43
CA ALA A 59 5.23 11.79 4.65
C ALA A 59 6.23 10.71 5.10
N LYS A 60 7.24 11.12 5.85
CA LYS A 60 8.03 10.22 6.67
C LYS A 60 7.44 10.15 8.07
N ILE A 61 7.68 9.05 8.75
CA ILE A 61 7.29 8.86 10.15
C ILE A 61 8.54 8.99 11.00
N ASP A 62 8.50 9.86 12.02
CA ASP A 62 9.56 10.00 13.00
C ASP A 62 9.78 8.69 13.76
N LEU A 63 11.03 8.30 13.91
CA LEU A 63 11.43 7.11 14.66
C LEU A 63 11.07 7.19 16.14
N LYS A 64 10.85 8.39 16.67
CA LYS A 64 10.34 8.59 18.02
C LYS A 64 9.06 7.81 18.30
N LEU A 65 8.20 7.61 17.28
CA LEU A 65 7.00 6.79 17.38
C LEU A 65 7.30 5.37 17.89
N LEU A 66 8.43 4.77 17.51
CA LEU A 66 8.83 3.44 17.98
C LEU A 66 9.12 3.43 19.48
N SER A 67 9.84 4.45 19.95
CA SER A 67 10.14 4.58 21.37
C SER A 67 8.88 4.81 22.21
N ASP A 68 8.00 5.68 21.73
CA ASP A 68 6.76 6.04 22.45
C ASP A 68 5.73 4.90 22.45
N ARG A 69 5.92 3.90 21.61
CA ARG A 69 5.04 2.72 21.51
C ARG A 69 5.70 1.40 21.88
N ALA A 70 6.89 1.44 22.47
CA ALA A 70 7.65 0.24 22.84
C ALA A 70 6.89 -0.75 23.74
N GLU A 71 5.98 -0.23 24.57
CA GLU A 71 5.16 -1.05 25.47
C GLU A 71 3.89 -1.64 24.81
N LYS A 72 3.60 -1.27 23.55
CA LYS A 72 2.43 -1.82 22.86
C LYS A 72 2.76 -3.18 22.23
N PRO A 73 1.79 -4.12 22.24
CA PRO A 73 2.01 -5.40 21.60
C PRO A 73 2.19 -5.25 20.10
N ASP A 74 3.09 -6.04 19.53
CA ASP A 74 3.32 -6.09 18.10
C ASP A 74 2.10 -6.61 17.34
N GLY A 75 1.91 -6.07 16.14
CA GLY A 75 0.97 -6.59 15.17
C GLY A 75 1.47 -7.90 14.55
N LYS A 76 0.60 -8.55 13.78
CA LYS A 76 0.99 -9.74 13.01
C LYS A 76 1.74 -9.33 11.75
N LEU A 77 2.92 -9.90 11.54
CA LEU A 77 3.71 -9.71 10.34
C LEU A 77 3.42 -10.82 9.32
N ILE A 78 3.08 -10.42 8.10
CA ILE A 78 2.90 -11.33 6.97
C ILE A 78 3.97 -11.00 5.94
N LEU A 79 4.86 -11.95 5.67
CA LEU A 79 5.91 -11.81 4.65
C LEU A 79 5.43 -12.40 3.33
N VAL A 80 5.41 -11.58 2.28
CA VAL A 80 5.19 -12.03 0.90
C VAL A 80 6.52 -12.05 0.17
N THR A 81 6.97 -13.23 -0.22
CA THR A 81 8.25 -13.44 -0.88
C THR A 81 8.13 -14.47 -2.01
N ALA A 82 9.19 -14.67 -2.76
CA ALA A 82 9.30 -15.71 -3.77
C ALA A 82 10.57 -16.54 -3.54
N ILE A 83 10.48 -17.83 -3.85
CA ILE A 83 11.60 -18.77 -3.68
C ILE A 83 12.69 -18.49 -4.72
N ASN A 84 12.29 -18.35 -5.99
CA ASN A 84 13.21 -18.10 -7.11
C ASN A 84 12.78 -16.85 -7.89
N PRO A 85 13.74 -16.03 -8.37
CA PRO A 85 13.45 -14.94 -9.29
C PRO A 85 13.08 -15.49 -10.68
N THR A 86 12.14 -14.84 -11.35
CA THR A 86 11.80 -15.12 -12.74
C THR A 86 11.92 -13.85 -13.61
N PRO A 87 12.22 -13.96 -14.90
CA PRO A 87 12.31 -12.79 -15.79
C PRO A 87 11.02 -11.97 -15.86
N ALA A 88 9.86 -12.64 -15.83
CA ALA A 88 8.54 -11.98 -15.90
C ALA A 88 8.07 -11.37 -14.58
N GLY A 89 8.73 -11.71 -13.47
CA GLY A 89 8.25 -11.34 -12.15
C GLY A 89 7.38 -12.40 -11.49
N GLU A 90 7.37 -12.42 -10.15
CA GLU A 90 6.65 -13.41 -9.35
C GLU A 90 5.33 -12.86 -8.78
N GLY A 91 4.97 -11.62 -9.09
CA GLY A 91 3.73 -11.00 -8.61
C GLY A 91 3.70 -10.68 -7.11
N LYS A 92 4.85 -10.57 -6.45
CA LYS A 92 4.94 -10.25 -5.00
C LYS A 92 4.16 -8.99 -4.64
N THR A 93 4.38 -7.91 -5.37
CA THR A 93 3.72 -6.62 -5.12
C THR A 93 2.21 -6.73 -5.34
N THR A 94 1.78 -7.33 -6.43
CA THR A 94 0.36 -7.54 -6.74
C THR A 94 -0.33 -8.37 -5.66
N THR A 95 0.30 -9.46 -5.23
CA THR A 95 -0.20 -10.29 -4.13
C THR A 95 -0.28 -9.53 -2.82
N THR A 96 0.74 -8.74 -2.49
CA THR A 96 0.76 -7.94 -1.26
C THR A 96 -0.36 -6.90 -1.22
N VAL A 97 -0.56 -6.18 -2.33
CA VAL A 97 -1.62 -5.18 -2.44
C VAL A 97 -3.00 -5.83 -2.38
N GLY A 98 -3.22 -6.90 -3.15
CA GLY A 98 -4.50 -7.63 -3.15
C GLY A 98 -4.85 -8.23 -1.78
N LEU A 99 -3.85 -8.77 -1.06
CA LEU A 99 -4.04 -9.27 0.31
C LEU A 99 -4.43 -8.14 1.27
N ALA A 100 -3.76 -7.00 1.20
CA ALA A 100 -4.06 -5.86 2.05
C ALA A 100 -5.46 -5.29 1.80
N ASP A 101 -5.88 -5.18 0.55
CA ASP A 101 -7.22 -4.76 0.16
C ASP A 101 -8.28 -5.74 0.66
N GLY A 102 -8.05 -7.04 0.50
CA GLY A 102 -8.93 -8.08 1.03
C GLY A 102 -9.08 -8.01 2.55
N MET A 103 -7.98 -7.83 3.27
CA MET A 103 -8.00 -7.67 4.73
C MET A 103 -8.74 -6.41 5.17
N ARG A 104 -8.57 -5.29 4.48
CA ARG A 104 -9.31 -4.06 4.77
C ARG A 104 -10.81 -4.23 4.57
N ARG A 105 -11.23 -4.91 3.52
CA ARG A 105 -12.65 -5.24 3.28
C ARG A 105 -13.26 -6.08 4.40
N LEU A 106 -12.45 -6.92 5.03
CA LEU A 106 -12.81 -7.70 6.22
C LEU A 106 -12.72 -6.89 7.53
N GLY A 107 -12.55 -5.57 7.45
CA GLY A 107 -12.47 -4.68 8.61
C GLY A 107 -11.17 -4.80 9.42
N LYS A 108 -10.12 -5.42 8.86
CA LYS A 108 -8.84 -5.54 9.54
C LYS A 108 -7.99 -4.28 9.34
N ASN A 109 -7.37 -3.79 10.42
CA ASN A 109 -6.39 -2.71 10.31
C ASN A 109 -5.10 -3.29 9.72
N THR A 110 -4.75 -2.86 8.52
CA THR A 110 -3.64 -3.41 7.75
C THR A 110 -2.78 -2.29 7.20
N VAL A 111 -1.48 -2.42 7.39
CA VAL A 111 -0.45 -1.53 6.83
C VAL A 111 0.41 -2.34 5.87
N VAL A 112 0.70 -1.79 4.71
CA VAL A 112 1.52 -2.42 3.68
C VAL A 112 2.91 -1.78 3.67
N ALA A 113 3.95 -2.60 3.74
CA ALA A 113 5.33 -2.19 3.52
C ALA A 113 5.82 -2.80 2.21
N LEU A 114 5.97 -1.97 1.19
CA LEU A 114 6.48 -2.39 -0.11
C LEU A 114 7.97 -2.07 -0.22
N ARG A 115 8.70 -2.94 -0.92
CA ARG A 115 10.06 -2.64 -1.33
C ARG A 115 10.02 -1.51 -2.35
N GLU A 116 10.84 -0.48 -2.15
CA GLU A 116 11.03 0.56 -3.14
C GLU A 116 11.69 -0.04 -4.39
N PRO A 117 11.14 0.17 -5.60
CA PRO A 117 11.77 -0.31 -6.81
C PRO A 117 13.11 0.40 -7.01
N SER A 118 14.16 -0.37 -7.28
CA SER A 118 15.48 0.15 -7.60
C SER A 118 15.69 0.23 -9.11
N LEU A 119 16.65 1.07 -9.53
CA LEU A 119 17.17 1.03 -10.89
C LEU A 119 17.96 -0.26 -11.05
N GLY A 120 17.50 -1.15 -11.92
CA GLY A 120 18.26 -2.28 -12.39
C GLY A 120 19.20 -1.88 -13.55
N PRO A 121 19.80 -2.85 -14.26
CA PRO A 121 20.63 -2.58 -15.43
C PRO A 121 19.90 -1.77 -16.53
N VAL A 122 18.58 -1.91 -16.58
CA VAL A 122 17.68 -1.13 -17.43
C VAL A 122 16.52 -0.64 -16.57
N PHE A 123 16.06 0.60 -16.82
CA PHE A 123 14.93 1.18 -16.08
C PHE A 123 13.67 0.29 -16.20
N GLY A 124 13.06 -0.02 -15.08
CA GLY A 124 11.88 -0.89 -15.02
C GLY A 124 12.19 -2.39 -14.99
N VAL A 125 13.44 -2.78 -15.15
CA VAL A 125 13.87 -4.16 -14.89
C VAL A 125 14.16 -4.31 -13.40
N LYS A 126 13.70 -5.40 -12.83
CA LYS A 126 13.83 -5.66 -11.39
C LYS A 126 15.25 -5.53 -10.86
N GLY A 127 15.33 -4.85 -9.78
CA GLY A 127 16.51 -4.90 -8.91
C GLY A 127 16.39 -6.02 -7.88
#